data_16fd94a2ca18669a6e0a0b6f06f7f925
#
_entry.id   16fd94a2ca18669a6e0a0b6f06f7f925
#
_cell.length_a   1.000
_cell.length_b   1.000
_cell.length_c   1.000
_cell.angle_alpha   90.00
_cell.angle_beta   90.00
_cell.angle_gamma   90.00
#
_symmetry.space_group_name_H-M   'P 1'
#
loop_
_entity.id
_entity.type
_entity.pdbx_description
1 polymer ?
#
loop_
_entity_poly.entity_id
_entity_poly.type
_entity_poly.pdbx_seq_one_letter_code
_entity_poly.pdbx_strand_id
1 'polypeptide(L)'
;MTNKDGAQRRCDIVLLVDEETGARRQDGRFVPDRSSMEEAVLKCLRAHYREAAVVAFHPDIVPTINALRRLDPKIVFNLTEWVDGDRTMDAAIAGVLDMMKLPYTGTGPDGMRLARDKALSKEVVARLGVAVPRHFVIDPGDRVASFGLPYPLIVKPRFGDGSDEINIRSLVRNERDLRRRVRVLRSRVDEPLVCEEFIPGRDLYVALLGNAPQVMQPVELVVGRKGAAAPQFATYRLKNDGAYRTRWRIRWRKKRLDAAATREVNSASRRIFHALKLRDYGRIDYRLTSEGQLVFIEANPNPDLHPHAMGIDLCFAGVKHPDAIQRIVEAARRRTRGR
;
A
#
# COMPACT_ATOMS: atom_id res chain seq x y z
N MET A 1 33.84 0.95 -12.83
CA MET A 1 34.52 -0.36 -13.03
C MET A 1 34.26 -0.80 -14.46
N THR A 2 35.23 -0.84 -15.29
CA THR A 2 35.12 -1.28 -16.68
C THR A 2 35.52 -2.75 -16.80
N ASN A 3 34.83 -3.50 -17.63
CA ASN A 3 35.21 -4.87 -17.97
C ASN A 3 36.44 -4.85 -18.91
N LYS A 4 37.15 -5.97 -19.10
CA LYS A 4 38.30 -6.09 -20.00
C LYS A 4 38.02 -5.63 -21.45
N ASP A 5 36.75 -5.51 -21.84
CA ASP A 5 36.27 -5.06 -23.15
C ASP A 5 35.76 -3.62 -23.18
N GLY A 6 36.05 -2.78 -22.16
CA GLY A 6 35.64 -1.37 -22.12
C GLY A 6 34.13 -1.10 -21.91
N ALA A 7 33.31 -2.14 -21.84
CA ALA A 7 31.87 -1.99 -21.60
C ALA A 7 31.60 -1.67 -20.12
N GLN A 8 30.86 -0.59 -19.88
CA GLN A 8 30.43 -0.24 -18.54
C GLN A 8 29.56 -1.38 -17.97
N ARG A 9 29.98 -1.94 -16.82
CA ARG A 9 29.27 -3.06 -16.22
C ARG A 9 27.94 -2.59 -15.66
N ARG A 10 26.84 -3.17 -16.15
CA ARG A 10 25.47 -2.87 -15.67
C ARG A 10 25.31 -3.31 -14.23
N CYS A 11 24.70 -2.45 -13.40
CA CYS A 11 24.28 -2.81 -12.06
C CYS A 11 23.18 -3.88 -12.10
N ASP A 12 23.27 -4.91 -11.25
CA ASP A 12 22.27 -5.98 -11.26
C ASP A 12 20.90 -5.50 -10.78
N ILE A 13 20.89 -4.68 -9.72
CA ILE A 13 19.68 -4.12 -9.14
C ILE A 13 19.96 -2.81 -8.42
N VAL A 14 19.08 -1.83 -8.59
CA VAL A 14 19.06 -0.59 -7.79
C VAL A 14 17.87 -0.65 -6.86
N LEU A 15 18.08 -0.41 -5.58
CA LEU A 15 17.05 -0.07 -4.62
C LEU A 15 16.81 1.45 -4.69
N LEU A 16 15.62 1.84 -5.12
CA LEU A 16 15.19 3.24 -5.16
C LEU A 16 14.34 3.51 -3.92
N VAL A 17 14.72 4.55 -3.14
CA VAL A 17 14.14 4.86 -1.83
C VAL A 17 13.90 6.35 -1.69
N ASP A 18 13.07 6.75 -0.75
CA ASP A 18 12.90 8.17 -0.41
C ASP A 18 14.13 8.70 0.37
N GLU A 19 14.49 9.96 0.15
CA GLU A 19 15.70 10.54 0.76
C GLU A 19 15.64 10.60 2.28
N GLU A 20 14.44 10.70 2.85
CA GLU A 20 14.21 10.76 4.30
C GLU A 20 14.42 9.40 5.02
N THR A 21 14.54 8.30 4.27
CA THR A 21 14.69 6.95 4.86
C THR A 21 16.10 6.59 5.27
N GLY A 22 17.03 7.53 5.19
CA GLY A 22 18.44 7.34 5.58
C GLY A 22 19.26 8.61 5.48
N ALA A 23 20.57 8.46 5.35
CA ALA A 23 21.49 9.59 5.27
C ALA A 23 22.59 9.38 4.22
N ARG A 24 23.07 10.48 3.63
CA ARG A 24 24.28 10.47 2.79
C ARG A 24 25.53 10.48 3.65
N ARG A 25 26.47 9.57 3.36
CA ARG A 25 27.81 9.56 3.96
C ARG A 25 28.69 10.63 3.31
N GLN A 26 29.85 10.92 3.93
CA GLN A 26 30.83 11.87 3.40
C GLN A 26 31.32 11.50 1.98
N ASP A 27 31.32 10.22 1.62
CA ASP A 27 31.66 9.73 0.28
C ASP A 27 30.52 9.85 -0.76
N GLY A 28 29.41 10.50 -0.38
CA GLY A 28 28.22 10.70 -1.21
C GLY A 28 27.30 9.49 -1.33
N ARG A 29 27.61 8.35 -0.72
CA ARG A 29 26.76 7.17 -0.73
C ARG A 29 25.56 7.36 0.19
N PHE A 30 24.39 7.00 -0.26
CA PHE A 30 23.20 6.93 0.57
C PHE A 30 23.14 5.60 1.34
N VAL A 31 22.80 5.68 2.62
CA VAL A 31 22.69 4.52 3.51
C VAL A 31 21.34 4.60 4.22
N PRO A 32 20.43 3.63 4.00
CA PRO A 32 19.16 3.57 4.74
C PRO A 32 19.38 3.40 6.24
N ASP A 33 18.41 3.84 7.02
CA ASP A 33 18.43 3.67 8.47
C ASP A 33 18.38 2.19 8.85
N ARG A 34 19.17 1.80 9.87
CA ARG A 34 19.39 0.39 10.22
C ARG A 34 18.13 -0.41 10.57
N SER A 35 17.10 0.24 11.05
CA SER A 35 15.81 -0.36 11.45
C SER A 35 14.71 -0.17 10.41
N SER A 36 15.05 0.39 9.24
CA SER A 36 14.07 0.69 8.20
C SER A 36 13.73 -0.53 7.34
N MET A 37 12.61 -0.43 6.63
CA MET A 37 12.20 -1.38 5.59
C MET A 37 13.26 -1.45 4.49
N GLU A 38 13.79 -0.32 4.09
CA GLU A 38 14.77 -0.16 3.01
C GLU A 38 16.06 -0.93 3.31
N GLU A 39 16.58 -0.85 4.54
CA GLU A 39 17.77 -1.59 4.94
C GLU A 39 17.49 -3.10 4.98
N ALA A 40 16.29 -3.52 5.44
CA ALA A 40 15.90 -4.92 5.45
C ALA A 40 15.81 -5.50 4.03
N VAL A 41 15.21 -4.76 3.10
CA VAL A 41 15.14 -5.13 1.68
C VAL A 41 16.53 -5.13 1.05
N LEU A 42 17.35 -4.10 1.30
CA LEU A 42 18.70 -3.99 0.78
C LEU A 42 19.56 -5.20 1.17
N LYS A 43 19.47 -5.67 2.41
CA LYS A 43 20.15 -6.89 2.88
C LYS A 43 19.73 -8.12 2.07
N CYS A 44 18.44 -8.27 1.80
CA CYS A 44 17.93 -9.36 0.96
C CYS A 44 18.48 -9.27 -0.48
N LEU A 45 18.51 -8.07 -1.06
CA LEU A 45 19.04 -7.86 -2.40
C LEU A 45 20.53 -8.14 -2.47
N ARG A 46 21.32 -7.66 -1.53
CA ARG A 46 22.77 -7.91 -1.47
C ARG A 46 23.15 -9.37 -1.28
N ALA A 47 22.31 -10.16 -0.63
CA ALA A 47 22.52 -11.59 -0.49
C ALA A 47 22.35 -12.36 -1.82
N HIS A 48 21.62 -11.80 -2.80
CA HIS A 48 21.29 -12.49 -4.05
C HIS A 48 21.88 -11.84 -5.30
N TYR A 49 22.26 -10.56 -5.23
CA TYR A 49 22.79 -9.81 -6.37
C TYR A 49 24.19 -9.31 -6.07
N ARG A 50 25.11 -9.57 -6.99
CA ARG A 50 26.51 -9.18 -6.83
C ARG A 50 26.67 -7.66 -6.75
N GLU A 51 25.87 -6.93 -7.54
CA GLU A 51 25.92 -5.49 -7.62
C GLU A 51 24.51 -4.92 -7.32
N ALA A 52 24.28 -4.65 -6.02
CA ALA A 52 23.09 -3.98 -5.52
C ALA A 52 23.47 -2.57 -5.02
N ALA A 53 23.00 -1.56 -5.72
CA ALA A 53 23.20 -0.16 -5.39
C ALA A 53 21.93 0.45 -4.77
N VAL A 54 22.08 1.58 -4.06
CA VAL A 54 20.96 2.37 -3.53
C VAL A 54 20.99 3.73 -4.20
N VAL A 55 19.83 4.19 -4.63
CA VAL A 55 19.59 5.54 -5.13
C VAL A 55 18.48 6.14 -4.29
N ALA A 56 18.76 7.26 -3.63
CA ALA A 56 17.76 8.07 -2.97
C ALA A 56 17.07 8.96 -3.99
N PHE A 57 15.75 8.95 -3.99
CA PHE A 57 14.94 9.84 -4.82
C PHE A 57 15.00 11.24 -4.21
N HIS A 58 15.38 12.21 -5.02
CA HIS A 58 15.45 13.61 -4.62
C HIS A 58 14.27 14.39 -5.25
N PRO A 59 13.67 15.36 -4.57
CA PRO A 59 12.61 16.21 -5.13
C PRO A 59 13.04 16.90 -6.47
N ASP A 60 14.30 17.36 -6.56
CA ASP A 60 14.92 17.61 -7.88
C ASP A 60 15.25 16.26 -8.51
N ILE A 61 14.51 15.89 -9.55
CA ILE A 61 14.59 14.59 -10.21
C ILE A 61 15.89 14.36 -10.99
N VAL A 62 16.59 15.43 -11.37
CA VAL A 62 17.78 15.35 -12.25
C VAL A 62 18.90 14.50 -11.66
N PRO A 63 19.28 14.65 -10.38
CA PRO A 63 20.26 13.79 -9.73
C PRO A 63 19.87 12.30 -9.77
N THR A 64 18.60 11.99 -9.53
CA THR A 64 18.08 10.61 -9.58
C THR A 64 18.18 10.00 -10.96
N ILE A 65 17.77 10.72 -12.01
CA ILE A 65 17.88 10.28 -13.41
C ILE A 65 19.36 10.04 -13.79
N ASN A 66 20.25 10.95 -13.42
CA ASN A 66 21.66 10.83 -13.71
C ASN A 66 22.31 9.63 -13.01
N ALA A 67 21.91 9.36 -11.75
CA ALA A 67 22.38 8.20 -11.00
C ALA A 67 21.91 6.90 -11.66
N LEU A 68 20.64 6.80 -12.04
CA LEU A 68 20.08 5.63 -12.73
C LEU A 68 20.72 5.39 -14.09
N ARG A 69 20.96 6.44 -14.89
CA ARG A 69 21.67 6.33 -16.17
C ARG A 69 23.10 5.84 -16.00
N ARG A 70 23.82 6.35 -15.01
CA ARG A 70 25.21 5.95 -14.74
C ARG A 70 25.30 4.50 -14.27
N LEU A 71 24.35 4.04 -13.44
CA LEU A 71 24.31 2.67 -12.93
C LEU A 71 23.81 1.66 -13.96
N ASP A 72 23.02 2.09 -14.93
CA ASP A 72 22.34 1.27 -15.94
C ASP A 72 21.77 -0.03 -15.34
N PRO A 73 20.80 0.04 -14.40
CA PRO A 73 20.35 -1.14 -13.68
C PRO A 73 19.56 -2.09 -14.58
N LYS A 74 19.77 -3.40 -14.40
CA LYS A 74 18.94 -4.44 -15.04
C LYS A 74 17.51 -4.39 -14.53
N ILE A 75 17.30 -3.94 -13.28
CA ILE A 75 16.00 -3.73 -12.66
C ILE A 75 16.12 -2.76 -11.48
N VAL A 76 15.07 -1.97 -11.25
CA VAL A 76 14.92 -1.11 -10.08
C VAL A 76 13.94 -1.74 -9.09
N PHE A 77 14.35 -1.96 -7.85
CA PHE A 77 13.43 -2.26 -6.76
C PHE A 77 12.91 -0.94 -6.21
N ASN A 78 11.64 -0.62 -6.51
CA ASN A 78 11.05 0.67 -6.15
C ASN A 78 10.37 0.57 -4.77
N LEU A 79 10.89 1.33 -3.79
CA LEU A 79 10.31 1.52 -2.46
C LEU A 79 9.92 2.97 -2.20
N THR A 80 9.93 3.82 -3.20
CA THR A 80 9.57 5.23 -3.01
C THR A 80 8.07 5.39 -2.81
N GLU A 81 7.71 6.21 -1.82
CA GLU A 81 6.33 6.53 -1.48
C GLU A 81 6.03 8.03 -1.50
N TRP A 82 7.06 8.88 -1.36
CA TRP A 82 6.93 10.31 -1.17
C TRP A 82 7.74 11.12 -2.18
N VAL A 83 7.22 12.26 -2.56
CA VAL A 83 7.98 13.31 -3.25
C VAL A 83 7.71 14.62 -2.53
N ASP A 84 8.72 15.19 -1.90
CA ASP A 84 8.62 16.45 -1.14
C ASP A 84 7.45 16.46 -0.14
N GLY A 85 7.31 15.38 0.62
CA GLY A 85 6.23 15.20 1.58
C GLY A 85 4.85 14.91 0.98
N ASP A 86 4.73 14.80 -0.35
CA ASP A 86 3.48 14.45 -1.04
C ASP A 86 3.48 12.99 -1.51
N ARG A 87 2.67 12.18 -0.86
CA ARG A 87 2.48 10.76 -1.19
C ARG A 87 1.65 10.54 -2.48
N THR A 88 0.90 11.53 -2.93
CA THR A 88 0.10 11.41 -4.16
C THR A 88 0.98 11.38 -5.42
N MET A 89 2.24 11.76 -5.27
CA MET A 89 3.23 11.79 -6.33
C MET A 89 3.95 10.46 -6.59
N ASP A 90 3.68 9.40 -5.81
CA ASP A 90 4.29 8.07 -5.99
C ASP A 90 4.07 7.49 -7.41
N ALA A 91 2.92 7.76 -8.01
CA ALA A 91 2.62 7.41 -9.39
C ALA A 91 3.54 8.14 -10.40
N ALA A 92 3.99 9.34 -10.09
CA ALA A 92 4.91 10.09 -10.95
C ALA A 92 6.30 9.43 -10.98
N ILE A 93 6.78 8.92 -9.84
CA ILE A 93 8.05 8.18 -9.76
C ILE A 93 8.02 6.94 -10.67
N ALA A 94 6.95 6.15 -10.59
CA ALA A 94 6.75 5.01 -11.48
C ALA A 94 6.69 5.45 -12.96
N GLY A 95 6.08 6.61 -13.26
CA GLY A 95 6.04 7.22 -14.59
C GLY A 95 7.42 7.59 -15.12
N VAL A 96 8.31 8.11 -14.27
CA VAL A 96 9.70 8.40 -14.64
C VAL A 96 10.45 7.12 -15.01
N LEU A 97 10.28 6.04 -14.24
CA LEU A 97 10.90 4.75 -14.57
C LEU A 97 10.35 4.18 -15.89
N ASP A 98 9.06 4.34 -16.19
CA ASP A 98 8.46 3.98 -17.48
C ASP A 98 9.06 4.83 -18.63
N MET A 99 9.20 6.15 -18.47
CA MET A 99 9.83 7.06 -19.46
C MET A 99 11.30 6.69 -19.72
N MET A 100 12.04 6.28 -18.68
CA MET A 100 13.42 5.80 -18.79
C MET A 100 13.50 4.37 -19.37
N LYS A 101 12.39 3.70 -19.60
CA LYS A 101 12.30 2.29 -20.04
C LYS A 101 13.05 1.33 -19.10
N LEU A 102 13.15 1.66 -17.84
CA LEU A 102 13.77 0.82 -16.83
C LEU A 102 12.77 -0.22 -16.32
N PRO A 103 13.14 -1.51 -16.26
CA PRO A 103 12.36 -2.50 -15.52
C PRO A 103 12.34 -2.14 -14.03
N TYR A 104 11.17 -2.22 -13.39
CA TYR A 104 11.03 -1.95 -11.95
C TYR A 104 9.99 -2.85 -11.30
N THR A 105 10.08 -3.00 -9.97
CA THR A 105 9.12 -3.77 -9.17
C THR A 105 7.93 -2.91 -8.76
N GLY A 106 6.79 -3.57 -8.61
CA GLY A 106 5.57 -2.95 -8.11
C GLY A 106 4.67 -2.38 -9.18
N THR A 107 3.60 -1.81 -8.72
CA THR A 107 2.50 -1.28 -9.52
C THR A 107 2.94 -0.02 -10.30
N GLY A 108 2.47 0.11 -11.53
CA GLY A 108 2.75 1.28 -12.36
C GLY A 108 1.78 2.43 -12.14
N PRO A 109 1.99 3.56 -12.87
CA PRO A 109 1.27 4.82 -12.60
C PRO A 109 -0.25 4.70 -12.60
N ASP A 110 -0.81 3.98 -13.56
CA ASP A 110 -2.25 3.80 -13.67
C ASP A 110 -2.82 3.04 -12.47
N GLY A 111 -2.17 1.93 -12.07
CA GLY A 111 -2.63 1.12 -10.95
C GLY A 111 -2.45 1.85 -9.61
N MET A 112 -1.38 2.64 -9.47
CA MET A 112 -1.15 3.49 -8.30
C MET A 112 -2.30 4.49 -8.14
N ARG A 113 -2.66 5.23 -9.19
CA ARG A 113 -3.78 6.19 -9.17
C ARG A 113 -5.13 5.52 -8.92
N LEU A 114 -5.42 4.38 -9.61
CA LEU A 114 -6.67 3.65 -9.42
C LEU A 114 -6.84 3.11 -8.01
N ALA A 115 -5.79 2.54 -7.42
CA ALA A 115 -5.86 1.98 -6.08
C ALA A 115 -5.95 3.06 -4.99
N ARG A 116 -5.23 4.18 -5.17
CA ARG A 116 -5.23 5.31 -4.25
C ARG A 116 -6.60 6.00 -4.17
N ASP A 117 -7.28 6.17 -5.29
CA ASP A 117 -8.62 6.79 -5.32
C ASP A 117 -9.67 5.85 -4.72
N LYS A 118 -10.01 6.10 -3.44
CA LYS A 118 -10.94 5.24 -2.68
C LYS A 118 -12.36 5.22 -3.24
N ALA A 119 -12.80 6.27 -3.92
CA ALA A 119 -14.09 6.29 -4.59
C ALA A 119 -14.03 5.52 -5.91
N LEU A 120 -13.09 5.86 -6.79
CA LEU A 120 -12.95 5.23 -8.10
C LEU A 120 -12.63 3.73 -7.99
N SER A 121 -11.76 3.32 -7.05
CA SER A 121 -11.47 1.91 -6.84
C SER A 121 -12.72 1.10 -6.46
N LYS A 122 -13.63 1.66 -5.64
CA LYS A 122 -14.90 1.03 -5.31
C LYS A 122 -15.84 0.93 -6.52
N GLU A 123 -15.91 1.97 -7.35
CA GLU A 123 -16.69 1.94 -8.59
C GLU A 123 -16.22 0.82 -9.53
N VAL A 124 -14.89 0.70 -9.70
CA VAL A 124 -14.30 -0.38 -10.51
C VAL A 124 -14.62 -1.75 -9.91
N VAL A 125 -14.44 -1.90 -8.61
CA VAL A 125 -14.64 -3.19 -7.91
C VAL A 125 -16.12 -3.60 -7.88
N ALA A 126 -17.04 -2.65 -7.70
CA ALA A 126 -18.48 -2.92 -7.76
C ALA A 126 -18.92 -3.51 -9.11
N ARG A 127 -18.32 -3.04 -10.23
CA ARG A 127 -18.58 -3.60 -11.57
C ARG A 127 -18.12 -5.04 -11.74
N LEU A 128 -17.25 -5.52 -10.86
CA LEU A 128 -16.86 -6.93 -10.80
C LEU A 128 -17.89 -7.79 -10.03
N GLY A 129 -18.96 -7.22 -9.52
CA GLY A 129 -19.91 -7.92 -8.65
C GLY A 129 -19.37 -8.22 -7.25
N VAL A 130 -18.33 -7.51 -6.81
CA VAL A 130 -17.83 -7.57 -5.44
C VAL A 130 -18.49 -6.47 -4.62
N ALA A 131 -18.99 -6.83 -3.43
CA ALA A 131 -19.65 -5.87 -2.56
C ALA A 131 -18.67 -4.76 -2.13
N VAL A 132 -19.14 -3.52 -2.15
CA VAL A 132 -18.43 -2.32 -1.68
C VAL A 132 -19.37 -1.50 -0.79
N PRO A 133 -18.88 -0.68 0.15
CA PRO A 133 -19.72 0.26 0.88
C PRO A 133 -20.37 1.25 -0.09
N ARG A 134 -21.64 1.58 0.10
CA ARG A 134 -22.23 2.73 -0.58
C ARG A 134 -21.49 3.98 -0.13
N HIS A 135 -21.19 4.87 -1.05
CA HIS A 135 -20.37 6.04 -0.76
C HIS A 135 -20.74 7.22 -1.64
N PHE A 136 -20.28 8.40 -1.23
CA PHE A 136 -20.27 9.61 -2.02
C PHE A 136 -19.01 10.42 -1.73
N VAL A 137 -18.69 11.33 -2.63
CA VAL A 137 -17.55 12.24 -2.50
C VAL A 137 -18.09 13.61 -2.05
N ILE A 138 -17.33 14.28 -1.19
CA ILE A 138 -17.54 15.67 -0.77
C ILE A 138 -16.35 16.46 -1.27
N ASP A 139 -16.53 17.23 -2.34
CA ASP A 139 -15.48 18.07 -2.89
C ASP A 139 -15.22 19.32 -2.00
N PRO A 140 -14.03 19.94 -2.11
CA PRO A 140 -13.78 21.24 -1.46
C PRO A 140 -14.85 22.25 -1.85
N GLY A 141 -15.51 22.87 -0.88
CA GLY A 141 -16.60 23.83 -1.15
C GLY A 141 -18.01 23.26 -1.12
N ASP A 142 -18.18 21.96 -1.28
CA ASP A 142 -19.49 21.33 -1.28
C ASP A 142 -20.27 21.52 0.03
N ARG A 143 -21.59 21.54 -0.10
CA ARG A 143 -22.49 21.44 1.04
C ARG A 143 -22.35 20.07 1.68
N VAL A 144 -22.23 20.04 3.01
CA VAL A 144 -22.08 18.80 3.78
C VAL A 144 -23.45 18.24 4.14
N ALA A 145 -23.81 17.09 3.57
CA ALA A 145 -25.02 16.32 3.86
C ALA A 145 -24.73 14.82 3.71
N SER A 146 -25.62 13.95 4.17
CA SER A 146 -25.45 12.49 4.05
C SER A 146 -25.88 11.93 2.70
N PHE A 147 -26.46 12.76 1.84
CA PHE A 147 -26.96 12.38 0.52
C PHE A 147 -27.80 11.09 0.52
N GLY A 148 -28.63 10.90 1.57
CA GLY A 148 -29.50 9.73 1.70
C GLY A 148 -28.86 8.46 2.22
N LEU A 149 -27.57 8.44 2.52
CA LEU A 149 -26.95 7.29 3.19
C LEU A 149 -27.32 7.25 4.68
N PRO A 150 -27.71 6.08 5.22
CA PRO A 150 -27.99 5.93 6.63
C PRO A 150 -26.71 5.98 7.47
N TYR A 151 -26.79 6.56 8.65
CA TYR A 151 -25.71 6.48 9.64
C TYR A 151 -25.63 5.10 10.29
N PRO A 152 -24.46 4.67 10.78
CA PRO A 152 -23.19 5.43 10.84
C PRO A 152 -22.40 5.41 9.52
N LEU A 153 -21.65 6.50 9.28
CA LEU A 153 -20.78 6.65 8.12
C LEU A 153 -19.31 6.80 8.54
N ILE A 154 -18.38 6.43 7.64
CA ILE A 154 -16.95 6.72 7.79
C ILE A 154 -16.58 7.86 6.86
N VAL A 155 -15.91 8.89 7.39
CA VAL A 155 -15.40 10.05 6.63
C VAL A 155 -13.88 10.06 6.65
N LYS A 156 -13.26 10.04 5.47
CA LYS A 156 -11.80 9.98 5.30
C LYS A 156 -11.34 10.73 4.05
N PRO A 157 -10.05 11.12 3.95
CA PRO A 157 -9.47 11.65 2.73
C PRO A 157 -9.59 10.65 1.57
N ARG A 158 -9.89 11.15 0.36
CA ARG A 158 -10.11 10.32 -0.83
C ARG A 158 -8.85 9.62 -1.28
N PHE A 159 -7.70 10.33 -1.25
CA PHE A 159 -6.41 9.85 -1.76
C PHE A 159 -5.43 9.45 -0.65
N GLY A 160 -5.74 9.70 0.62
CA GLY A 160 -4.89 9.34 1.76
C GLY A 160 -4.59 7.85 1.84
N ASP A 161 -3.46 7.49 2.44
CA ASP A 161 -3.00 6.12 2.66
C ASP A 161 -2.60 5.91 4.14
N GLY A 162 -2.20 4.69 4.52
CA GLY A 162 -1.71 4.38 5.86
C GLY A 162 -2.71 4.63 7.01
N SER A 163 -3.98 4.87 6.72
CA SER A 163 -4.99 5.37 7.66
C SER A 163 -4.74 6.82 8.12
N ASP A 164 -4.01 7.61 7.34
CA ASP A 164 -3.82 9.03 7.62
C ASP A 164 -5.16 9.72 7.83
N GLU A 165 -5.22 10.58 8.84
CA GLU A 165 -6.44 11.25 9.30
C GLU A 165 -7.60 10.31 9.70
N ILE A 166 -7.42 8.97 9.75
CA ILE A 166 -8.46 8.05 10.19
C ILE A 166 -8.33 7.79 11.69
N ASN A 167 -9.33 8.21 12.45
CA ASN A 167 -9.41 8.02 13.90
C ASN A 167 -10.85 7.69 14.33
N ILE A 168 -11.08 7.51 15.63
CA ILE A 168 -12.42 7.17 16.14
C ILE A 168 -13.51 8.18 15.76
N ARG A 169 -13.14 9.45 15.55
CA ARG A 169 -14.07 10.49 15.11
C ARG A 169 -14.38 10.44 13.61
N SER A 170 -13.70 9.59 12.86
CA SER A 170 -14.04 9.32 11.45
C SER A 170 -15.36 8.57 11.32
N LEU A 171 -15.77 7.82 12.36
CA LEU A 171 -17.08 7.20 12.44
C LEU A 171 -18.10 8.25 12.94
N VAL A 172 -18.97 8.72 12.06
CA VAL A 172 -19.99 9.71 12.33
C VAL A 172 -21.37 9.06 12.44
N ARG A 173 -22.17 9.47 13.41
CA ARG A 173 -23.44 8.82 13.74
C ARG A 173 -24.67 9.67 13.42
N ASN A 174 -24.45 10.90 13.03
CA ASN A 174 -25.49 11.88 12.66
C ASN A 174 -24.87 13.02 11.83
N GLU A 175 -25.73 13.87 11.30
CA GLU A 175 -25.28 14.97 10.44
C GLU A 175 -24.42 16.01 11.16
N ARG A 176 -24.65 16.26 12.45
CA ARG A 176 -23.80 17.16 13.25
C ARG A 176 -22.37 16.66 13.34
N ASP A 177 -22.20 15.36 13.58
CA ASP A 177 -20.88 14.72 13.63
C ASP A 177 -20.21 14.73 12.25
N LEU A 178 -20.99 14.47 11.19
CA LEU A 178 -20.52 14.55 9.80
C LEU A 178 -19.96 15.95 9.50
N ARG A 179 -20.76 17.00 9.72
CA ARG A 179 -20.34 18.39 9.49
C ARG A 179 -19.10 18.78 10.29
N ARG A 180 -19.03 18.36 11.56
CA ARG A 180 -17.87 18.59 12.41
C ARG A 180 -16.63 17.87 11.88
N ARG A 181 -16.77 16.62 11.46
CA ARG A 181 -15.65 15.82 10.93
C ARG A 181 -15.12 16.38 9.62
N VAL A 182 -16.00 16.73 8.69
CA VAL A 182 -15.62 17.36 7.41
C VAL A 182 -14.89 18.69 7.64
N ARG A 183 -15.37 19.54 8.56
CA ARG A 183 -14.69 20.80 8.90
C ARG A 183 -13.25 20.56 9.40
N VAL A 184 -13.06 19.56 10.27
CA VAL A 184 -11.72 19.22 10.79
C VAL A 184 -10.82 18.68 9.68
N LEU A 185 -11.33 17.85 8.78
CA LEU A 185 -10.53 17.34 7.68
C LEU A 185 -10.15 18.43 6.69
N ARG A 186 -11.09 19.29 6.30
CA ARG A 186 -10.83 20.44 5.40
C ARG A 186 -9.80 21.44 5.93
N SER A 187 -9.56 21.49 7.26
CA SER A 187 -8.49 22.33 7.83
C SER A 187 -7.12 21.64 7.82
N ARG A 188 -7.02 20.38 7.37
CA ARG A 188 -5.80 19.58 7.41
C ARG A 188 -5.35 19.06 6.06
N VAL A 189 -6.30 18.80 5.18
CA VAL A 189 -6.04 18.24 3.85
C VAL A 189 -6.79 19.04 2.79
N ASP A 190 -6.12 19.32 1.68
CA ASP A 190 -6.67 20.01 0.53
C ASP A 190 -7.01 18.99 -0.56
N GLU A 191 -7.89 18.03 -0.22
CA GLU A 191 -8.36 17.01 -1.15
C GLU A 191 -9.84 16.70 -0.90
N PRO A 192 -10.56 16.12 -1.88
CA PRO A 192 -11.92 15.62 -1.69
C PRO A 192 -11.96 14.57 -0.57
N LEU A 193 -13.09 14.50 0.11
CA LEU A 193 -13.35 13.50 1.14
C LEU A 193 -14.29 12.42 0.60
N VAL A 194 -14.04 11.17 0.95
CA VAL A 194 -14.99 10.09 0.73
C VAL A 194 -15.76 9.82 2.02
N CYS A 195 -17.07 9.79 1.89
CA CYS A 195 -18.00 9.43 2.95
C CYS A 195 -18.64 8.10 2.57
N GLU A 196 -18.47 7.07 3.37
CA GLU A 196 -18.91 5.71 3.05
C GLU A 196 -19.70 5.08 4.20
N GLU A 197 -20.62 4.19 3.87
CA GLU A 197 -21.34 3.38 4.82
C GLU A 197 -20.37 2.60 5.73
N PHE A 198 -20.59 2.67 7.02
CA PHE A 198 -19.82 1.84 7.94
C PHE A 198 -20.29 0.39 7.88
N ILE A 199 -19.43 -0.50 7.47
CA ILE A 199 -19.71 -1.93 7.43
C ILE A 199 -19.30 -2.56 8.78
N PRO A 200 -20.24 -2.98 9.63
CA PRO A 200 -19.90 -3.75 10.83
C PRO A 200 -19.25 -5.08 10.45
N GLY A 201 -18.21 -5.48 11.19
CA GLY A 201 -17.52 -6.74 10.88
C GLY A 201 -16.06 -6.71 11.30
N ARG A 202 -15.26 -7.58 10.71
CA ARG A 202 -13.85 -7.78 11.02
C ARG A 202 -12.98 -7.34 9.85
N ASP A 203 -11.86 -6.68 10.14
CA ASP A 203 -10.89 -6.31 9.11
C ASP A 203 -10.12 -7.57 8.67
N LEU A 204 -10.12 -7.82 7.37
CA LEU A 204 -9.46 -8.95 6.73
C LEU A 204 -8.49 -8.42 5.67
N TYR A 205 -7.23 -8.77 5.81
CA TYR A 205 -6.15 -8.38 4.90
C TYR A 205 -5.75 -9.57 4.03
N VAL A 206 -5.69 -9.37 2.72
CA VAL A 206 -5.40 -10.43 1.75
C VAL A 206 -4.25 -9.97 0.87
N ALA A 207 -3.08 -10.57 1.04
CA ALA A 207 -1.93 -10.29 0.21
C ALA A 207 -1.93 -11.15 -1.07
N LEU A 208 -1.37 -10.57 -2.13
CA LEU A 208 -1.21 -11.21 -3.43
C LEU A 208 0.24 -11.06 -3.89
N LEU A 209 0.80 -12.10 -4.50
CA LEU A 209 2.18 -12.14 -4.94
C LEU A 209 2.31 -12.76 -6.34
N GLY A 210 2.98 -12.03 -7.24
CA GLY A 210 3.14 -12.37 -8.65
C GLY A 210 2.09 -11.74 -9.56
N ASN A 211 2.26 -11.87 -10.88
CA ASN A 211 1.37 -11.29 -11.89
C ASN A 211 0.25 -12.25 -12.35
N ALA A 212 0.43 -13.57 -12.15
CA ALA A 212 -0.68 -14.54 -12.00
C ALA A 212 -0.85 -14.76 -10.49
N PRO A 213 -1.50 -13.85 -9.74
CA PRO A 213 -1.23 -13.67 -8.33
C PRO A 213 -1.63 -14.88 -7.50
N GLN A 214 -0.67 -15.36 -6.70
CA GLN A 214 -0.97 -16.26 -5.60
C GLN A 214 -1.66 -15.44 -4.50
N VAL A 215 -2.87 -15.81 -4.16
CA VAL A 215 -3.60 -15.21 -3.02
C VAL A 215 -3.12 -15.90 -1.76
N MET A 216 -2.63 -15.12 -0.80
CA MET A 216 -2.13 -15.63 0.47
C MET A 216 -3.27 -15.88 1.44
N GLN A 217 -3.00 -16.68 2.47
CA GLN A 217 -3.97 -16.89 3.53
C GLN A 217 -4.35 -15.54 4.17
N PRO A 218 -5.65 -15.23 4.28
CA PRO A 218 -6.09 -13.97 4.88
C PRO A 218 -5.61 -13.79 6.31
N VAL A 219 -5.35 -12.54 6.68
CA VAL A 219 -4.98 -12.14 8.04
C VAL A 219 -6.09 -11.28 8.62
N GLU A 220 -6.57 -11.63 9.81
CA GLU A 220 -7.62 -10.91 10.53
C GLU A 220 -7.02 -10.01 11.61
N LEU A 221 -7.49 -8.77 11.68
CA LEU A 221 -7.23 -7.87 12.81
C LEU A 221 -8.17 -8.22 13.95
N VAL A 222 -7.59 -8.55 15.11
CA VAL A 222 -8.34 -8.94 16.32
C VAL A 222 -8.13 -7.92 17.42
N VAL A 223 -9.22 -7.36 17.94
CA VAL A 223 -9.25 -6.54 19.14
C VAL A 223 -9.55 -7.45 20.33
N GLY A 224 -8.53 -7.70 21.18
CA GLY A 224 -8.62 -8.68 22.26
C GLY A 224 -9.31 -8.17 23.54
N ARG A 225 -9.55 -6.84 23.67
CA ARG A 225 -10.28 -6.26 24.80
C ARG A 225 -11.59 -5.65 24.30
N LYS A 226 -12.69 -6.07 24.90
CA LYS A 226 -14.02 -5.49 24.63
C LYS A 226 -14.26 -4.24 25.49
N GLY A 227 -15.17 -3.38 25.07
CA GLY A 227 -15.61 -2.17 25.78
C GLY A 227 -16.18 -1.14 24.82
N ALA A 228 -16.95 -0.19 25.33
CA ALA A 228 -17.61 0.86 24.52
C ALA A 228 -16.60 1.71 23.71
N ALA A 229 -15.36 1.87 24.21
CA ALA A 229 -14.30 2.60 23.55
C ALA A 229 -13.34 1.71 22.73
N ALA A 230 -13.67 0.42 22.55
CA ALA A 230 -12.84 -0.48 21.75
C ALA A 230 -12.85 -0.04 20.26
N PRO A 231 -11.70 -0.11 19.57
CA PRO A 231 -11.64 0.23 18.15
C PRO A 231 -12.50 -0.72 17.33
N GLN A 232 -13.37 -0.17 16.50
CA GLN A 232 -14.28 -0.92 15.63
C GLN A 232 -13.74 -1.14 14.22
N PHE A 233 -12.63 -0.46 13.89
CA PHE A 233 -11.94 -0.51 12.59
C PHE A 233 -10.48 -0.07 12.75
N ALA A 234 -9.66 -0.35 11.75
CA ALA A 234 -8.26 0.05 11.73
C ALA A 234 -8.15 1.59 11.62
N THR A 235 -7.52 2.21 12.64
CA THR A 235 -7.23 3.65 12.70
C THR A 235 -5.72 3.87 12.60
N TYR A 236 -5.30 5.10 12.29
CA TYR A 236 -3.89 5.50 12.32
C TYR A 236 -3.21 5.08 13.64
N ARG A 237 -3.86 5.39 14.76
CA ARG A 237 -3.33 5.07 16.08
C ARG A 237 -3.20 3.57 16.32
N LEU A 238 -4.13 2.77 15.79
CA LEU A 238 -4.06 1.31 15.87
C LEU A 238 -2.85 0.77 15.09
N LYS A 239 -2.54 1.36 13.95
CA LYS A 239 -1.39 0.95 13.12
C LYS A 239 -0.05 1.44 13.69
N ASN A 240 0.02 2.64 14.26
CA ASN A 240 1.27 3.33 14.57
C ASN A 240 1.61 3.49 16.06
N ASP A 241 0.65 3.26 16.99
CA ASP A 241 0.86 3.44 18.44
C ASP A 241 0.96 2.08 19.16
N GLY A 242 2.17 1.70 19.57
CA GLY A 242 2.45 0.46 20.29
C GLY A 242 1.73 0.36 21.64
N ALA A 243 1.67 1.47 22.40
CA ALA A 243 0.97 1.51 23.68
C ALA A 243 -0.55 1.32 23.50
N TYR A 244 -1.11 1.91 22.44
CA TYR A 244 -2.51 1.70 22.06
C TYR A 244 -2.79 0.26 21.68
N ARG A 245 -1.92 -0.38 20.90
CA ARG A 245 -2.04 -1.82 20.56
C ARG A 245 -1.99 -2.69 21.80
N THR A 246 -1.06 -2.44 22.71
CA THR A 246 -0.95 -3.17 23.99
C THR A 246 -2.20 -3.01 24.85
N ARG A 247 -2.70 -1.77 25.02
CA ARG A 247 -3.93 -1.45 25.77
C ARG A 247 -5.13 -2.26 25.28
N TRP A 248 -5.33 -2.34 23.96
CA TRP A 248 -6.48 -3.00 23.35
C TRP A 248 -6.20 -4.45 22.98
N ARG A 249 -5.00 -5.00 23.30
CA ARG A 249 -4.55 -6.34 22.94
C ARG A 249 -4.77 -6.63 21.45
N ILE A 250 -4.36 -5.68 20.61
CA ILE A 250 -4.45 -5.80 19.15
C ILE A 250 -3.54 -6.91 18.70
N ARG A 251 -4.06 -7.81 17.87
CA ARG A 251 -3.31 -8.92 17.28
C ARG A 251 -3.76 -9.13 15.86
N TRP A 252 -2.84 -9.59 15.04
CA TRP A 252 -3.11 -10.07 13.69
C TRP A 252 -3.02 -11.59 13.71
N ARG A 253 -3.98 -12.27 13.08
CA ARG A 253 -4.04 -13.73 13.03
C ARG A 253 -4.32 -14.21 11.62
N LYS A 254 -3.64 -15.27 11.20
CA LYS A 254 -4.03 -16.01 10.01
C LYS A 254 -5.47 -16.49 10.18
N LYS A 255 -6.31 -16.15 9.22
CA LYS A 255 -7.72 -16.54 9.22
C LYS A 255 -7.92 -17.77 8.35
N ARG A 256 -8.37 -18.85 8.96
CA ARG A 256 -8.91 -19.98 8.19
C ARG A 256 -10.36 -19.67 7.85
N LEU A 257 -10.67 -19.71 6.59
CA LEU A 257 -12.03 -19.61 6.04
C LEU A 257 -12.47 -21.00 5.62
N ASP A 258 -13.77 -21.24 5.56
CA ASP A 258 -14.29 -22.45 4.93
C ASP A 258 -13.97 -22.47 3.43
N ALA A 259 -14.29 -23.59 2.77
CA ALA A 259 -13.93 -23.78 1.37
C ALA A 259 -14.66 -22.80 0.42
N ALA A 260 -15.90 -22.42 0.73
CA ALA A 260 -16.70 -21.50 -0.08
C ALA A 260 -16.15 -20.07 0.04
N ALA A 261 -15.98 -19.57 1.25
CA ALA A 261 -15.39 -18.24 1.52
C ALA A 261 -13.94 -18.14 1.01
N THR A 262 -13.15 -19.23 1.09
CA THR A 262 -11.80 -19.26 0.51
C THR A 262 -11.83 -19.10 -1.00
N ARG A 263 -12.74 -19.79 -1.71
CA ARG A 263 -12.90 -19.63 -3.16
C ARG A 263 -13.33 -18.21 -3.53
N GLU A 264 -14.28 -17.66 -2.79
CA GLU A 264 -14.75 -16.28 -2.98
C GLU A 264 -13.62 -15.26 -2.83
N VAL A 265 -12.90 -15.28 -1.70
CA VAL A 265 -11.75 -14.40 -1.44
C VAL A 265 -10.72 -14.53 -2.55
N ASN A 266 -10.35 -15.75 -2.95
CA ASN A 266 -9.37 -16.00 -3.99
C ASN A 266 -9.80 -15.45 -5.34
N SER A 267 -11.06 -15.68 -5.72
CA SER A 267 -11.62 -15.22 -6.99
C SER A 267 -11.76 -13.69 -7.02
N ALA A 268 -12.35 -13.10 -5.97
CA ALA A 268 -12.53 -11.66 -5.86
C ALA A 268 -11.18 -10.94 -5.87
N SER A 269 -10.22 -11.40 -5.04
CA SER A 269 -8.92 -10.76 -4.93
C SER A 269 -8.12 -10.78 -6.24
N ARG A 270 -8.13 -11.88 -7.00
CA ARG A 270 -7.48 -11.93 -8.32
C ARG A 270 -8.13 -10.97 -9.32
N ARG A 271 -9.46 -10.94 -9.37
CA ARG A 271 -10.19 -10.02 -10.28
C ARG A 271 -9.89 -8.56 -9.93
N ILE A 272 -9.92 -8.20 -8.66
CA ILE A 272 -9.60 -6.85 -8.17
C ILE A 272 -8.16 -6.48 -8.52
N PHE A 273 -7.19 -7.39 -8.27
CA PHE A 273 -5.78 -7.17 -8.58
C PHE A 273 -5.57 -6.77 -10.04
N HIS A 274 -6.22 -7.48 -10.97
CA HIS A 274 -6.10 -7.18 -12.40
C HIS A 274 -6.90 -5.93 -12.80
N ALA A 275 -8.12 -5.76 -12.29
CA ALA A 275 -8.96 -4.61 -12.64
C ALA A 275 -8.38 -3.29 -12.16
N LEU A 276 -7.73 -3.28 -10.99
CA LEU A 276 -7.01 -2.11 -10.47
C LEU A 276 -5.57 -2.02 -11.01
N LYS A 277 -5.18 -2.86 -11.98
CA LYS A 277 -3.86 -2.86 -12.62
C LYS A 277 -2.70 -3.03 -11.63
N LEU A 278 -2.91 -3.73 -10.53
CA LEU A 278 -1.82 -4.06 -9.61
C LEU A 278 -0.81 -4.99 -10.29
N ARG A 279 0.46 -4.91 -9.88
CA ARG A 279 1.55 -5.71 -10.47
C ARG A 279 2.51 -6.18 -9.38
N ASP A 280 3.06 -7.37 -9.61
CA ASP A 280 4.11 -8.02 -8.84
C ASP A 280 3.72 -8.38 -7.41
N TYR A 281 3.08 -7.50 -6.66
CA TYR A 281 2.52 -7.74 -5.32
C TYR A 281 1.47 -6.69 -4.97
N GLY A 282 0.67 -6.97 -3.95
CA GLY A 282 -0.35 -6.04 -3.46
C GLY A 282 -1.11 -6.61 -2.28
N ARG A 283 -1.91 -5.77 -1.62
CA ARG A 283 -2.82 -6.18 -0.54
C ARG A 283 -4.20 -5.61 -0.78
N ILE A 284 -5.20 -6.44 -0.56
CA ILE A 284 -6.60 -6.01 -0.60
C ILE A 284 -7.18 -6.12 0.79
N ASP A 285 -7.79 -5.04 1.25
CA ASP A 285 -8.38 -4.92 2.57
C ASP A 285 -9.89 -5.05 2.45
N TYR A 286 -10.46 -5.96 3.24
CA TYR A 286 -11.89 -6.27 3.26
C TYR A 286 -12.48 -6.10 4.66
N ARG A 287 -13.81 -5.95 4.71
CA ARG A 287 -14.61 -6.22 5.89
C ARG A 287 -15.34 -7.56 5.71
N LEU A 288 -15.22 -8.43 6.68
CA LEU A 288 -15.99 -9.68 6.76
C LEU A 288 -17.12 -9.48 7.76
N THR A 289 -18.35 -9.44 7.28
CA THR A 289 -19.55 -9.23 8.12
C THR A 289 -19.86 -10.46 8.98
N SER A 290 -20.79 -10.34 9.93
CA SER A 290 -21.27 -11.45 10.75
C SER A 290 -21.95 -12.54 9.94
N GLU A 291 -22.59 -12.16 8.83
CA GLU A 291 -23.28 -13.03 7.87
C GLU A 291 -22.29 -13.71 6.89
N GLY A 292 -20.99 -13.41 7.01
CA GLY A 292 -19.95 -13.97 6.13
C GLY A 292 -19.76 -13.25 4.80
N GLN A 293 -20.43 -12.10 4.60
CA GLN A 293 -20.26 -11.31 3.38
C GLN A 293 -18.88 -10.65 3.37
N LEU A 294 -18.19 -10.76 2.22
CA LEU A 294 -16.92 -10.10 1.95
C LEU A 294 -17.18 -8.74 1.27
N VAL A 295 -16.78 -7.64 1.93
CA VAL A 295 -16.96 -6.28 1.42
C VAL A 295 -15.59 -5.64 1.20
N PHE A 296 -15.28 -5.23 -0.01
CA PHE A 296 -14.03 -4.54 -0.36
C PHE A 296 -13.97 -3.15 0.28
N ILE A 297 -12.84 -2.80 0.86
CA ILE A 297 -12.60 -1.49 1.48
C ILE A 297 -11.60 -0.66 0.69
N GLU A 298 -10.40 -1.23 0.45
CA GLU A 298 -9.34 -0.58 -0.31
C GLU A 298 -8.33 -1.59 -0.86
N ALA A 299 -7.51 -1.15 -1.80
CA ALA A 299 -6.38 -1.91 -2.31
C ALA A 299 -5.10 -1.12 -2.12
N ASN A 300 -4.04 -1.80 -1.68
CA ASN A 300 -2.72 -1.23 -1.46
C ASN A 300 -1.78 -1.81 -2.55
N PRO A 301 -1.35 -0.99 -3.52
CA PRO A 301 -0.58 -1.48 -4.67
C PRO A 301 0.84 -1.90 -4.32
N ASN A 302 1.49 -1.20 -3.40
CA ASN A 302 2.84 -1.49 -2.91
C ASN A 302 2.83 -1.47 -1.38
N PRO A 303 2.26 -2.51 -0.72
CA PRO A 303 2.16 -2.54 0.74
C PRO A 303 3.55 -2.63 1.38
N ASP A 304 3.64 -2.12 2.61
CA ASP A 304 4.85 -2.13 3.44
C ASP A 304 5.48 -3.53 3.50
N LEU A 305 6.77 -3.60 3.20
CA LEU A 305 7.58 -4.81 3.16
C LEU A 305 8.50 -4.98 4.38
N HIS A 306 8.27 -4.22 5.47
CA HIS A 306 9.06 -4.34 6.69
C HIS A 306 8.88 -5.74 7.32
N PRO A 307 9.98 -6.45 7.69
CA PRO A 307 9.93 -7.84 8.16
C PRO A 307 9.21 -8.03 9.51
N HIS A 308 9.13 -6.98 10.34
CA HIS A 308 8.57 -7.02 11.69
C HIS A 308 7.34 -6.12 11.89
N ALA A 309 6.92 -5.40 10.85
CA ALA A 309 5.72 -4.57 10.87
C ALA A 309 4.50 -5.35 10.35
N MET A 310 3.43 -4.62 10.05
CA MET A 310 2.26 -5.17 9.35
C MET A 310 2.57 -5.68 7.93
N GLY A 311 3.80 -5.47 7.44
CA GLY A 311 4.23 -5.83 6.11
C GLY A 311 4.20 -7.33 5.83
N ILE A 312 5.35 -7.96 5.85
CA ILE A 312 5.48 -9.34 5.36
C ILE A 312 4.86 -10.40 6.26
N ASP A 313 4.98 -10.29 7.59
CA ASP A 313 4.38 -11.29 8.49
C ASP A 313 2.87 -11.35 8.39
N LEU A 314 2.25 -10.22 8.05
CA LEU A 314 0.80 -10.09 7.88
C LEU A 314 0.37 -10.25 6.42
N CYS A 315 1.07 -9.57 5.51
CA CYS A 315 0.69 -9.54 4.11
C CYS A 315 0.98 -10.87 3.42
N PHE A 316 2.16 -11.45 3.66
CA PHE A 316 2.57 -12.70 3.02
C PHE A 316 2.59 -13.88 3.98
N ALA A 317 1.55 -13.99 4.82
CA ALA A 317 1.42 -14.99 5.88
C ALA A 317 1.99 -16.38 5.52
N GLY A 318 3.20 -16.67 5.96
CA GLY A 318 3.89 -17.94 5.72
C GLY A 318 5.00 -17.91 4.67
N VAL A 319 5.23 -16.78 3.98
CA VAL A 319 6.38 -16.58 3.12
C VAL A 319 7.47 -15.87 3.93
N LYS A 320 8.69 -16.39 3.91
CA LYS A 320 9.83 -15.74 4.56
C LYS A 320 10.17 -14.43 3.84
N HIS A 321 10.61 -13.43 4.59
CA HIS A 321 10.93 -12.11 4.05
C HIS A 321 11.87 -12.14 2.84
N PRO A 322 13.04 -12.83 2.87
CA PRO A 322 13.91 -12.90 1.71
C PRO A 322 13.25 -13.54 0.50
N ASP A 323 12.44 -14.58 0.71
CA ASP A 323 11.75 -15.28 -0.38
C ASP A 323 10.67 -14.39 -1.02
N ALA A 324 9.97 -13.58 -0.21
CA ALA A 324 9.00 -12.60 -0.72
C ALA A 324 9.68 -11.56 -1.60
N ILE A 325 10.78 -10.97 -1.14
CA ILE A 325 11.56 -9.97 -1.90
C ILE A 325 12.03 -10.57 -3.25
N GLN A 326 12.58 -11.78 -3.25
CA GLN A 326 13.02 -12.45 -4.47
C GLN A 326 11.86 -12.70 -5.45
N ARG A 327 10.73 -13.17 -4.94
CA ARG A 327 9.54 -13.44 -5.77
C ARG A 327 8.97 -12.17 -6.39
N ILE A 328 9.04 -11.02 -5.69
CA ILE A 328 8.67 -9.71 -6.24
C ILE A 328 9.60 -9.33 -7.41
N VAL A 329 10.91 -9.46 -7.23
CA VAL A 329 11.87 -9.18 -8.31
C VAL A 329 11.66 -10.11 -9.51
N GLU A 330 11.45 -11.41 -9.27
CA GLU A 330 11.17 -12.37 -10.34
C GLU A 330 9.86 -12.05 -11.09
N ALA A 331 8.82 -11.65 -10.38
CA ALA A 331 7.55 -11.25 -10.98
C ALA A 331 7.74 -10.07 -11.94
N ALA A 332 8.47 -9.04 -11.51
CA ALA A 332 8.80 -7.89 -12.33
C ALA A 332 9.67 -8.26 -13.54
N ARG A 333 10.69 -9.09 -13.36
CA ARG A 333 11.55 -9.57 -14.46
C ARG A 333 10.78 -10.39 -15.51
N ARG A 334 9.88 -11.27 -15.09
CA ARG A 334 9.04 -12.06 -16.02
C ARG A 334 8.11 -11.15 -16.83
N ARG A 335 7.52 -10.15 -16.17
CA ARG A 335 6.62 -9.17 -16.81
C ARG A 335 7.34 -8.35 -17.88
N THR A 336 8.62 -8.01 -17.66
CA THR A 336 9.38 -7.16 -18.58
C THR A 336 10.08 -7.92 -19.72
N ARG A 337 10.31 -9.23 -19.59
CA ARG A 337 10.85 -10.08 -20.67
C ARG A 337 9.81 -10.38 -21.76
N GLY A 338 8.54 -10.21 -21.50
CA GLY A 338 7.45 -10.43 -22.45
C GLY A 338 7.01 -9.17 -23.22
N ARG A 339 7.73 -8.06 -23.03
CA ARG A 339 7.59 -6.81 -23.79
C ARG A 339 8.79 -6.67 -24.72
#